data_204c21bd3db53e3eec644f32a07e5366
#
_entry.id   204c21bd3db53e3eec644f32a07e5366
#
_cell.length_a   1.000
_cell.length_b   1.000
_cell.length_c   1.000
_cell.angle_alpha   90.00
_cell.angle_beta   90.00
_cell.angle_gamma   90.00
#
_symmetry.space_group_name_H-M   'P 1'
#
loop_
_entity.id
_entity.type
_entity.pdbx_description
1 polymer ?
#
loop_
_entity_poly.entity_id
_entity_poly.type
_entity_poly.pdbx_seq_one_letter_code
_entity_poly.pdbx_strand_id
1 'polypeptide(L)'
;MPEKIQFVDPHIHLWDLATRWYPLLEPEGAADAHGVGDFSKLVGRDFLLADYFEHARDYDVTKVVHITAAQQPPSWPDETAYLQQLFERQGHPHGIIGWTDFDRPIDEVDAELGRHADHANFRGIRHQSVVDYGSSHVDACFEVMQRHGLIYDVVAHEESLPAAAATVKRFGDMSFVLEHAGWPSGGGTEVFSRWRKGMAQLAEAPNAAVKISGLGMPLRGFDLDLVRPWVEATIELFGPDRCMFASNFPVDWLFCEYSTLLGVYQALVEPYSEDERAAMFAGTAERWYRI
;
A
#
# COMPACT_ATOMS: atom_id res chain seq x y z
N MET A 1 -23.14 -22.45 3.53
CA MET A 1 -22.66 -21.07 3.68
C MET A 1 -21.94 -20.75 2.40
N PRO A 2 -22.03 -19.56 1.82
CA PRO A 2 -21.18 -19.23 0.67
C PRO A 2 -19.72 -19.43 1.10
N GLU A 3 -18.92 -19.96 0.21
CA GLU A 3 -17.50 -20.17 0.41
C GLU A 3 -16.85 -18.81 0.71
N LYS A 4 -16.11 -18.70 1.81
CA LYS A 4 -15.42 -17.46 2.14
C LYS A 4 -14.34 -17.23 1.08
N ILE A 5 -14.35 -16.07 0.43
CA ILE A 5 -13.29 -15.69 -0.50
C ILE A 5 -12.00 -15.59 0.31
N GLN A 6 -10.98 -16.33 -0.11
CA GLN A 6 -9.63 -16.20 0.43
C GLN A 6 -9.13 -14.77 0.19
N PHE A 7 -8.59 -14.14 1.22
CA PHE A 7 -8.06 -12.80 1.12
C PHE A 7 -6.59 -12.75 1.54
N VAL A 8 -5.76 -12.22 0.67
CA VAL A 8 -4.40 -11.78 0.98
C VAL A 8 -4.44 -10.27 1.04
N ASP A 9 -4.20 -9.70 2.23
CA ASP A 9 -4.26 -8.25 2.42
C ASP A 9 -2.88 -7.61 2.20
N PRO A 10 -2.63 -6.97 1.05
CA PRO A 10 -1.31 -6.45 0.70
C PRO A 10 -1.03 -5.04 1.27
N HIS A 11 -1.87 -4.53 2.18
CA HIS A 11 -1.64 -3.23 2.79
C HIS A 11 -2.29 -3.13 4.16
N ILE A 12 -1.51 -3.43 5.19
CA ILE A 12 -1.86 -3.16 6.58
C ILE A 12 -0.75 -2.37 7.26
N HIS A 13 -1.08 -1.72 8.36
CA HIS A 13 -0.11 -1.10 9.25
C HIS A 13 -0.23 -1.71 10.63
N LEU A 14 0.91 -2.01 11.24
CA LEU A 14 1.01 -2.47 12.63
C LEU A 14 1.94 -1.51 13.38
N TRP A 15 1.58 -1.15 14.57
CA TRP A 15 2.42 -0.35 15.46
C TRP A 15 2.24 -0.74 16.92
N ASP A 16 3.35 -0.68 17.65
CA ASP A 16 3.47 -0.97 19.06
C ASP A 16 4.09 0.26 19.75
N LEU A 17 3.26 1.10 20.34
CA LEU A 17 3.67 2.36 20.96
C LEU A 17 4.46 2.16 22.26
N ALA A 18 4.35 0.97 22.85
CA ALA A 18 5.13 0.66 24.05
C ALA A 18 6.62 0.48 23.75
N THR A 19 6.98 0.14 22.52
CA THR A 19 8.35 -0.19 22.13
C THR A 19 8.91 0.70 21.03
N ARG A 20 8.06 1.47 20.32
CA ARG A 20 8.43 2.26 19.14
C ARG A 20 7.74 3.60 19.11
N TRP A 21 8.31 4.54 18.38
CA TRP A 21 7.79 5.88 18.23
C TRP A 21 7.30 6.16 16.81
N TYR A 22 6.07 6.63 16.71
CA TYR A 22 5.38 6.95 15.47
C TYR A 22 4.79 8.37 15.56
N PRO A 23 5.42 9.38 14.93
CA PRO A 23 4.97 10.77 15.03
C PRO A 23 3.53 11.03 14.65
N LEU A 24 2.99 10.28 13.68
CA LEU A 24 1.59 10.40 13.25
C LEU A 24 0.59 10.00 14.34
N LEU A 25 1.03 9.23 15.34
CA LEU A 25 0.19 8.71 16.42
C LEU A 25 0.32 9.51 17.72
N GLU A 26 1.11 10.57 17.69
CA GLU A 26 1.17 11.54 18.78
C GLU A 26 -0.02 12.51 18.71
N PRO A 27 -0.46 13.11 19.84
CA PRO A 27 -1.59 14.05 19.85
C PRO A 27 -1.44 15.21 18.86
N GLU A 28 -0.24 15.69 18.65
CA GLU A 28 0.10 16.76 17.71
C GLU A 28 -0.04 16.33 16.25
N GLY A 29 0.07 15.02 15.97
CA GLY A 29 -0.12 14.42 14.64
C GLY A 29 -1.58 14.09 14.31
N ALA A 30 -2.50 14.24 15.26
CA ALA A 30 -3.90 13.83 15.11
C ALA A 30 -4.71 14.69 14.12
N ALA A 31 -4.31 15.93 13.89
CA ALA A 31 -4.95 16.80 12.90
C ALA A 31 -4.68 16.26 11.47
N ASP A 32 -5.54 16.60 10.52
CA ASP A 32 -5.45 16.20 9.10
C ASP A 32 -4.16 16.78 8.42
N ALA A 33 -3.01 16.48 8.98
CA ALA A 33 -1.72 17.03 8.57
C ALA A 33 -1.23 16.51 7.20
N HIS A 34 -1.75 15.37 6.76
CA HIS A 34 -1.29 14.68 5.55
C HIS A 34 -2.41 14.41 4.55
N GLY A 35 -3.58 15.06 4.70
CA GLY A 35 -4.73 14.83 3.82
C GLY A 35 -5.42 13.47 4.02
N VAL A 36 -5.05 12.73 5.07
CA VAL A 36 -5.56 11.37 5.33
C VAL A 36 -6.81 11.33 6.22
N GLY A 37 -7.15 12.43 6.87
CA GLY A 37 -8.29 12.51 7.78
C GLY A 37 -7.90 12.76 9.24
N ASP A 38 -8.89 12.78 10.13
CA ASP A 38 -8.71 12.93 11.56
C ASP A 38 -8.23 11.62 12.20
N PHE A 39 -6.98 11.59 12.62
CA PHE A 39 -6.32 10.45 13.27
C PHE A 39 -6.65 10.29 14.76
N SER A 40 -7.46 11.16 15.36
CA SER A 40 -7.74 11.13 16.81
C SER A 40 -8.23 9.77 17.33
N LYS A 41 -8.92 8.99 16.46
CA LYS A 41 -9.37 7.62 16.79
C LYS A 41 -8.20 6.64 16.97
N LEU A 42 -7.05 6.89 16.35
CA LEU A 42 -5.88 6.00 16.33
C LEU A 42 -4.75 6.48 17.26
N VAL A 43 -4.74 7.76 17.64
CA VAL A 43 -3.71 8.35 18.49
C VAL A 43 -3.65 7.67 19.86
N GLY A 44 -2.44 7.39 20.31
CA GLY A 44 -2.17 6.79 21.62
C GLY A 44 -2.67 5.35 21.79
N ARG A 45 -2.96 4.66 20.70
CA ARG A 45 -3.40 3.25 20.71
C ARG A 45 -2.45 2.39 19.92
N ASP A 46 -2.12 1.23 20.46
CA ASP A 46 -1.47 0.17 19.70
C ASP A 46 -2.40 -0.34 18.60
N PHE A 47 -1.82 -0.86 17.53
CA PHE A 47 -2.53 -1.68 16.56
C PHE A 47 -1.65 -2.88 16.20
N LEU A 48 -1.93 -3.99 16.84
CA LEU A 48 -1.16 -5.23 16.75
C LEU A 48 -1.86 -6.24 15.83
N LEU A 49 -1.21 -7.36 15.55
CA LEU A 49 -1.83 -8.44 14.76
C LEU A 49 -3.15 -8.94 15.35
N ALA A 50 -3.26 -9.00 16.67
CA ALA A 50 -4.50 -9.42 17.34
C ALA A 50 -5.64 -8.45 17.05
N ASP A 51 -5.37 -7.13 17.05
CA ASP A 51 -6.36 -6.11 16.75
C ASP A 51 -6.79 -6.21 15.27
N TYR A 52 -5.84 -6.38 14.36
CA TYR A 52 -6.15 -6.58 12.95
C TYR A 52 -7.05 -7.80 12.73
N PHE A 53 -6.69 -8.96 13.28
CA PHE A 53 -7.49 -10.18 13.12
C PHE A 53 -8.83 -10.14 13.84
N GLU A 54 -9.00 -9.32 14.88
CA GLU A 54 -10.32 -9.07 15.48
C GLU A 54 -11.23 -8.31 14.49
N HIS A 55 -10.71 -7.31 13.76
CA HIS A 55 -11.46 -6.66 12.69
C HIS A 55 -11.77 -7.61 11.53
N ALA A 56 -10.84 -8.47 11.18
CA ALA A 56 -10.94 -9.40 10.04
C ALA A 56 -11.58 -10.76 10.39
N ARG A 57 -12.05 -10.98 11.60
CA ARG A 57 -12.46 -12.30 12.14
C ARG A 57 -13.49 -13.08 11.32
N ASP A 58 -14.32 -12.37 10.56
CA ASP A 58 -15.36 -12.97 9.72
C ASP A 58 -14.88 -13.33 8.31
N TYR A 59 -13.61 -13.05 8.00
CA TYR A 59 -13.00 -13.25 6.68
C TYR A 59 -11.86 -14.28 6.75
N ASP A 60 -11.54 -14.88 5.60
CA ASP A 60 -10.44 -15.84 5.47
C ASP A 60 -9.16 -15.11 5.01
N VAL A 61 -8.57 -14.33 5.93
CA VAL A 61 -7.30 -13.63 5.64
C VAL A 61 -6.15 -14.59 5.87
N THR A 62 -5.54 -15.03 4.78
CA THR A 62 -4.47 -16.05 4.82
C THR A 62 -3.08 -15.46 4.91
N LYS A 63 -2.85 -14.31 4.29
CA LYS A 63 -1.57 -13.59 4.32
C LYS A 63 -1.78 -12.10 4.43
N VAL A 64 -0.78 -11.40 4.99
CA VAL A 64 -0.78 -9.93 5.05
C VAL A 64 0.60 -9.39 4.67
N VAL A 65 0.61 -8.20 4.05
CA VAL A 65 1.82 -7.40 3.82
C VAL A 65 1.74 -6.15 4.69
N HIS A 66 2.75 -6.00 5.56
CA HIS A 66 2.91 -4.75 6.32
C HIS A 66 3.55 -3.68 5.46
N ILE A 67 2.94 -2.53 5.42
CA ILE A 67 3.51 -1.32 4.83
C ILE A 67 4.00 -0.42 5.97
N THR A 68 5.19 0.11 5.83
CA THR A 68 5.80 0.97 6.87
C THR A 68 4.79 1.94 7.47
N ALA A 69 4.74 1.97 8.80
CA ALA A 69 3.92 2.92 9.56
C ALA A 69 4.69 4.21 9.90
N ALA A 70 5.86 4.41 9.27
CA ALA A 70 6.73 5.55 9.49
C ALA A 70 7.28 5.67 10.91
N GLN A 71 7.70 4.57 11.46
CA GLN A 71 8.52 4.60 12.66
C GLN A 71 9.67 5.58 12.45
N GLN A 72 9.92 6.42 13.45
CA GLN A 72 11.03 7.37 13.40
C GLN A 72 12.29 6.85 14.11
N PRO A 73 13.44 7.49 13.91
CA PRO A 73 14.76 7.06 14.35
C PRO A 73 14.82 6.35 15.71
N PRO A 74 15.83 5.51 15.94
CA PRO A 74 17.15 5.64 15.29
C PRO A 74 17.33 4.88 13.99
N SER A 75 16.48 3.92 13.61
CA SER A 75 16.72 3.10 12.42
C SER A 75 15.42 2.54 11.83
N TRP A 76 15.19 2.76 10.54
CA TRP A 76 14.05 2.16 9.85
C TRP A 76 14.19 0.63 9.63
N PRO A 77 15.39 0.05 9.43
CA PRO A 77 15.58 -1.39 9.47
C PRO A 77 15.14 -2.06 10.78
N ASP A 78 15.06 -1.32 11.89
CA ASP A 78 14.56 -1.86 13.17
C ASP A 78 13.07 -2.17 13.13
N GLU A 79 12.27 -1.42 12.35
CA GLU A 79 10.86 -1.79 12.08
C GLU A 79 10.81 -3.11 11.32
N THR A 80 11.63 -3.28 10.28
CA THR A 80 11.71 -4.52 9.50
C THR A 80 12.16 -5.70 10.37
N ALA A 81 13.17 -5.51 11.22
CA ALA A 81 13.64 -6.55 12.14
C ALA A 81 12.53 -6.98 13.14
N TYR A 82 11.78 -6.03 13.67
CA TYR A 82 10.63 -6.32 14.55
C TYR A 82 9.56 -7.14 13.84
N LEU A 83 9.19 -6.74 12.63
CA LEU A 83 8.18 -7.40 11.84
C LEU A 83 8.61 -8.81 11.40
N GLN A 84 9.90 -8.99 11.09
CA GLN A 84 10.47 -10.31 10.84
C GLN A 84 10.36 -11.23 12.08
N GLN A 85 10.71 -10.73 13.27
CA GLN A 85 10.54 -11.47 14.52
C GLN A 85 9.06 -11.75 14.83
N LEU A 86 8.16 -10.84 14.45
CA LEU A 86 6.73 -11.04 14.60
C LEU A 86 6.25 -12.20 13.71
N PHE A 87 6.70 -12.25 12.46
CA PHE A 87 6.44 -13.38 11.57
C PHE A 87 6.95 -14.71 12.14
N GLU A 88 8.16 -14.75 12.66
CA GLU A 88 8.76 -15.96 13.24
C GLU A 88 7.96 -16.49 14.44
N ARG A 89 7.34 -15.59 15.21
CA ARG A 89 6.53 -15.96 16.38
C ARG A 89 5.07 -16.26 16.06
N GLN A 90 4.47 -15.56 15.09
CA GLN A 90 3.01 -15.56 14.86
C GLN A 90 2.60 -15.89 13.42
N GLY A 91 3.56 -16.09 12.49
CA GLY A 91 3.29 -16.41 11.09
C GLY A 91 2.89 -15.23 10.22
N HIS A 92 2.90 -14.00 10.72
CA HIS A 92 2.57 -12.76 10.01
C HIS A 92 3.50 -11.63 10.43
N PRO A 93 3.75 -10.62 9.56
CA PRO A 93 3.34 -10.46 8.15
C PRO A 93 4.21 -11.30 7.20
N HIS A 94 3.63 -11.71 6.06
CA HIS A 94 4.33 -12.50 5.03
C HIS A 94 5.23 -11.65 4.12
N GLY A 95 4.91 -10.37 3.97
CA GLY A 95 5.70 -9.37 3.27
C GLY A 95 5.89 -8.13 4.12
N ILE A 96 7.05 -7.50 3.99
CA ILE A 96 7.37 -6.25 4.68
C ILE A 96 7.85 -5.25 3.65
N ILE A 97 7.14 -4.14 3.55
CA ILE A 97 7.54 -2.95 2.80
C ILE A 97 8.01 -1.92 3.83
N GLY A 98 9.31 -1.68 3.84
CA GLY A 98 9.95 -0.74 4.75
C GLY A 98 10.00 0.69 4.20
N TRP A 99 10.78 1.52 4.86
CA TRP A 99 11.02 2.89 4.43
C TRP A 99 12.52 3.19 4.48
N THR A 100 12.97 4.03 3.56
CA THR A 100 14.30 4.64 3.56
C THR A 100 14.19 6.07 3.02
N ASP A 101 15.11 6.91 3.45
CA ASP A 101 15.16 8.31 3.04
C ASP A 101 15.94 8.46 1.73
N PHE A 102 15.24 8.72 0.64
CA PHE A 102 15.85 8.91 -0.67
C PHE A 102 16.63 10.24 -0.81
N ASP A 103 16.50 11.17 0.13
CA ASP A 103 17.27 12.42 0.11
C ASP A 103 18.70 12.25 0.65
N ARG A 104 19.02 11.05 1.18
CA ARG A 104 20.36 10.73 1.68
C ARG A 104 21.34 10.37 0.56
N PRO A 105 22.67 10.42 0.81
CA PRO A 105 23.68 9.92 -0.12
C PRO A 105 23.41 8.47 -0.57
N ILE A 106 23.67 8.18 -1.84
CA ILE A 106 23.32 6.86 -2.44
C ILE A 106 23.99 5.68 -1.74
N ASP A 107 25.22 5.84 -1.26
CA ASP A 107 25.95 4.83 -0.51
C ASP A 107 25.29 4.56 0.87
N GLU A 108 24.69 5.56 1.50
CA GLU A 108 23.92 5.38 2.73
C GLU A 108 22.57 4.69 2.46
N VAL A 109 21.91 5.05 1.36
CA VAL A 109 20.68 4.36 0.90
C VAL A 109 20.98 2.88 0.62
N ASP A 110 22.06 2.57 -0.12
CA ASP A 110 22.47 1.19 -0.44
C ASP A 110 22.76 0.38 0.84
N ALA A 111 23.54 0.97 1.76
CA ALA A 111 23.84 0.32 3.04
C ALA A 111 22.61 0.06 3.91
N GLU A 112 21.64 0.97 3.87
CA GLU A 112 20.38 0.81 4.62
C GLU A 112 19.48 -0.25 3.99
N LEU A 113 19.33 -0.26 2.66
CA LEU A 113 18.60 -1.30 1.95
C LEU A 113 19.22 -2.68 2.15
N GLY A 114 20.55 -2.77 2.24
CA GLY A 114 21.25 -3.99 2.61
C GLY A 114 20.82 -4.53 3.97
N ARG A 115 20.72 -3.65 4.98
CA ARG A 115 20.24 -4.04 6.33
C ARG A 115 18.78 -4.51 6.35
N HIS A 116 17.92 -3.87 5.55
CA HIS A 116 16.55 -4.36 5.35
C HIS A 116 16.53 -5.74 4.70
N ALA A 117 17.37 -5.94 3.66
CA ALA A 117 17.44 -7.18 2.89
C ALA A 117 17.98 -8.39 3.68
N ASP A 118 18.62 -8.17 4.83
CA ASP A 118 19.01 -9.23 5.76
C ASP A 118 17.79 -10.00 6.34
N HIS A 119 16.58 -9.45 6.19
CA HIS A 119 15.34 -10.03 6.70
C HIS A 119 14.54 -10.74 5.60
N ALA A 120 14.24 -12.01 5.80
CA ALA A 120 13.67 -12.90 4.78
C ALA A 120 12.31 -12.45 4.22
N ASN A 121 11.50 -11.76 5.02
CA ASN A 121 10.18 -11.27 4.58
C ASN A 121 10.18 -9.85 4.03
N PHE A 122 11.33 -9.18 4.02
CA PHE A 122 11.46 -7.88 3.37
C PHE A 122 11.28 -8.00 1.86
N ARG A 123 10.48 -7.11 1.26
CA ARG A 123 10.15 -7.14 -0.16
C ARG A 123 10.49 -5.86 -0.90
N GLY A 124 10.51 -4.75 -0.22
CA GLY A 124 10.70 -3.47 -0.88
C GLY A 124 10.49 -2.27 0.02
N ILE A 125 10.40 -1.13 -0.62
CA ILE A 125 10.30 0.18 0.02
C ILE A 125 9.05 0.92 -0.45
N ARG A 126 8.45 1.68 0.48
CA ARG A 126 7.51 2.75 0.21
C ARG A 126 8.07 4.05 0.76
N HIS A 127 8.26 5.05 -0.08
CA HIS A 127 8.49 6.41 0.38
C HIS A 127 7.15 7.05 0.76
N GLN A 128 7.07 7.73 1.92
CA GLN A 128 5.79 8.24 2.43
C GLN A 128 5.20 9.41 1.64
N SER A 129 6.06 10.19 1.00
CA SER A 129 5.68 11.29 0.12
C SER A 129 5.96 10.94 -1.33
N VAL A 130 5.36 11.69 -2.24
CA VAL A 130 5.71 11.62 -3.66
C VAL A 130 7.17 12.02 -3.82
N VAL A 131 7.97 11.12 -4.43
CA VAL A 131 9.37 11.41 -4.77
C VAL A 131 9.45 12.25 -6.04
N ASP A 132 10.59 12.91 -6.26
CA ASP A 132 10.83 13.65 -7.51
C ASP A 132 11.14 12.67 -8.67
N TYR A 133 10.04 12.09 -9.22
CA TYR A 133 10.13 11.16 -10.33
C TYR A 133 10.82 11.79 -11.54
N GLY A 134 11.93 11.23 -11.94
CA GLY A 134 12.74 11.73 -13.07
C GLY A 134 13.95 12.55 -12.64
N SER A 135 14.17 12.80 -11.35
CA SER A 135 15.46 13.29 -10.87
C SER A 135 16.51 12.20 -10.97
N SER A 136 17.75 12.59 -11.32
CA SER A 136 18.86 11.63 -11.42
C SER A 136 19.19 10.95 -10.09
N HIS A 137 18.92 11.62 -8.97
CA HIS A 137 19.15 11.07 -7.66
C HIS A 137 18.13 9.97 -7.31
N VAL A 138 16.84 10.19 -7.56
CA VAL A 138 15.80 9.17 -7.38
C VAL A 138 16.01 8.01 -8.35
N ASP A 139 16.42 8.26 -9.58
CA ASP A 139 16.78 7.20 -10.53
C ASP A 139 17.94 6.35 -9.98
N ALA A 140 18.98 6.95 -9.36
CA ALA A 140 20.06 6.22 -8.71
C ALA A 140 19.58 5.40 -7.51
N CYS A 141 18.60 5.87 -6.72
CA CYS A 141 17.97 5.06 -5.67
C CYS A 141 17.24 3.84 -6.27
N PHE A 142 16.54 3.99 -7.38
CA PHE A 142 15.89 2.85 -8.05
C PHE A 142 16.92 1.86 -8.64
N GLU A 143 18.06 2.31 -9.15
CA GLU A 143 19.16 1.43 -9.55
C GLU A 143 19.68 0.59 -8.37
N VAL A 144 19.80 1.20 -7.18
CA VAL A 144 20.15 0.48 -5.96
C VAL A 144 19.09 -0.56 -5.64
N MET A 145 17.81 -0.17 -5.61
CA MET A 145 16.71 -1.10 -5.33
C MET A 145 16.66 -2.27 -6.33
N GLN A 146 16.91 -2.00 -7.61
CA GLN A 146 16.97 -3.03 -8.64
C GLN A 146 18.10 -4.04 -8.39
N ARG A 147 19.28 -3.59 -7.95
CA ARG A 147 20.39 -4.50 -7.57
C ARG A 147 20.04 -5.41 -6.40
N HIS A 148 19.25 -4.91 -5.45
CA HIS A 148 18.72 -5.71 -4.33
C HIS A 148 17.48 -6.52 -4.68
N GLY A 149 16.95 -6.42 -5.91
CA GLY A 149 15.75 -7.13 -6.34
C GLY A 149 14.47 -6.70 -5.62
N LEU A 150 14.38 -5.43 -5.21
CA LEU A 150 13.31 -4.89 -4.38
C LEU A 150 12.14 -4.37 -5.22
N ILE A 151 10.96 -4.36 -4.60
CA ILE A 151 9.73 -3.76 -5.09
C ILE A 151 9.66 -2.32 -4.61
N TYR A 152 9.11 -1.43 -5.41
CA TYR A 152 8.78 -0.09 -4.97
C TYR A 152 7.27 0.13 -4.93
N ASP A 153 6.74 0.44 -3.74
CA ASP A 153 5.36 0.87 -3.57
C ASP A 153 5.26 2.35 -3.88
N VAL A 154 4.58 2.65 -4.99
CA VAL A 154 4.53 3.98 -5.61
C VAL A 154 3.50 4.86 -4.91
N VAL A 155 3.94 5.93 -4.29
CA VAL A 155 3.05 7.01 -3.85
C VAL A 155 2.97 8.06 -4.96
N ALA A 156 1.78 8.27 -5.51
CA ALA A 156 1.54 9.24 -6.56
C ALA A 156 0.11 9.79 -6.45
N HIS A 157 -0.06 11.05 -6.82
CA HIS A 157 -1.33 11.74 -7.00
C HIS A 157 -1.53 12.02 -8.49
N GLU A 158 -2.73 12.43 -8.89
CA GLU A 158 -3.03 12.65 -10.31
C GLU A 158 -2.04 13.55 -11.04
N GLU A 159 -1.41 14.50 -10.32
CA GLU A 159 -0.41 15.42 -10.91
C GLU A 159 0.94 14.74 -11.13
N SER A 160 1.34 13.79 -10.28
CA SER A 160 2.62 13.10 -10.36
C SER A 160 2.56 11.76 -11.12
N LEU A 161 1.36 11.20 -11.35
CA LEU A 161 1.18 9.95 -12.09
C LEU A 161 1.89 9.92 -13.46
N PRO A 162 1.86 10.99 -14.30
CA PRO A 162 2.59 10.97 -15.56
C PRO A 162 4.10 10.81 -15.41
N ALA A 163 4.70 11.49 -14.43
CA ALA A 163 6.13 11.37 -14.13
C ALA A 163 6.48 9.99 -13.56
N ALA A 164 5.66 9.48 -12.63
CA ALA A 164 5.77 8.12 -12.10
C ALA A 164 5.70 7.08 -13.23
N ALA A 165 4.73 7.20 -14.14
CA ALA A 165 4.59 6.30 -15.29
C ALA A 165 5.82 6.29 -16.20
N ALA A 166 6.40 7.47 -16.47
CA ALA A 166 7.62 7.57 -17.24
C ALA A 166 8.81 6.88 -16.56
N THR A 167 8.93 7.05 -15.24
CA THR A 167 9.97 6.39 -14.43
C THR A 167 9.77 4.87 -14.40
N VAL A 168 8.57 4.38 -14.12
CA VAL A 168 8.26 2.95 -14.12
C VAL A 168 8.63 2.27 -15.42
N LYS A 169 8.34 2.91 -16.56
CA LYS A 169 8.69 2.40 -17.88
C LYS A 169 10.21 2.34 -18.13
N ARG A 170 11.00 3.26 -17.53
CA ARG A 170 12.48 3.22 -17.64
C ARG A 170 13.09 2.05 -16.85
N PHE A 171 12.49 1.68 -15.74
CA PHE A 171 12.95 0.59 -14.87
C PHE A 171 12.15 -0.70 -15.11
N GLY A 172 12.09 -1.16 -16.37
CA GLY A 172 11.22 -2.26 -16.81
C GLY A 172 11.46 -3.60 -16.12
N ASP A 173 12.65 -3.85 -15.58
CA ASP A 173 13.00 -5.08 -14.83
C ASP A 173 12.68 -5.00 -13.33
N MET A 174 12.18 -3.87 -12.84
CA MET A 174 11.78 -3.66 -11.46
C MET A 174 10.26 -3.70 -11.33
N SER A 175 9.74 -4.25 -10.24
CA SER A 175 8.30 -4.27 -9.95
C SER A 175 7.88 -3.02 -9.18
N PHE A 176 6.79 -2.39 -9.63
CA PHE A 176 6.18 -1.23 -9.01
C PHE A 176 4.72 -1.52 -8.65
N VAL A 177 4.31 -1.15 -7.44
CA VAL A 177 2.92 -1.30 -6.98
C VAL A 177 2.37 0.05 -6.59
N LEU A 178 1.43 0.58 -7.37
CA LEU A 178 0.78 1.86 -7.10
C LEU A 178 -0.12 1.74 -5.87
N GLU A 179 0.03 2.63 -4.91
CA GLU A 179 -0.81 2.68 -3.73
C GLU A 179 -2.13 3.40 -3.96
N HIS A 180 -3.18 2.95 -3.27
CA HIS A 180 -4.46 3.63 -3.07
C HIS A 180 -5.11 4.12 -4.38
N ALA A 181 -5.06 3.29 -5.42
CA ALA A 181 -5.58 3.63 -6.75
C ALA A 181 -5.06 5.00 -7.26
N GLY A 182 -3.80 5.34 -6.95
CA GLY A 182 -3.17 6.60 -7.40
C GLY A 182 -3.73 7.83 -6.71
N TRP A 183 -4.27 7.68 -5.50
CA TRP A 183 -4.67 8.76 -4.58
C TRP A 183 -5.28 9.99 -5.26
N PRO A 184 -6.52 9.92 -5.73
CA PRO A 184 -7.19 11.09 -6.33
C PRO A 184 -7.30 12.22 -5.31
N SER A 185 -7.15 13.47 -5.73
CA SER A 185 -7.16 14.63 -4.82
C SER A 185 -8.57 15.01 -4.29
N GLY A 186 -9.54 14.14 -4.47
CA GLY A 186 -10.93 14.30 -4.06
C GLY A 186 -11.91 13.82 -5.13
N GLY A 187 -13.19 14.10 -4.96
CA GLY A 187 -14.25 13.77 -5.92
C GLY A 187 -14.42 14.83 -7.02
N GLY A 188 -15.22 14.49 -8.03
CA GLY A 188 -15.60 15.41 -9.10
C GLY A 188 -15.03 15.08 -10.48
N THR A 189 -15.74 15.53 -11.51
CA THR A 189 -15.49 15.13 -12.90
C THR A 189 -14.10 15.52 -13.42
N GLU A 190 -13.61 16.71 -13.05
CA GLU A 190 -12.30 17.18 -13.50
C GLU A 190 -11.16 16.39 -12.85
N VAL A 191 -11.25 16.13 -11.53
CA VAL A 191 -10.28 15.30 -10.80
C VAL A 191 -10.28 13.90 -11.37
N PHE A 192 -11.45 13.30 -11.54
CA PHE A 192 -11.59 11.97 -12.14
C PHE A 192 -10.96 11.88 -13.53
N SER A 193 -11.18 12.89 -14.38
CA SER A 193 -10.62 12.91 -15.74
C SER A 193 -9.10 12.99 -15.75
N ARG A 194 -8.49 13.87 -14.91
CA ARG A 194 -7.02 13.96 -14.78
C ARG A 194 -6.43 12.67 -14.21
N TRP A 195 -7.02 12.18 -13.13
CA TRP A 195 -6.61 10.93 -12.49
C TRP A 195 -6.67 9.75 -13.47
N ARG A 196 -7.79 9.55 -14.15
CA ARG A 196 -7.95 8.46 -15.13
C ARG A 196 -6.90 8.51 -16.25
N LYS A 197 -6.56 9.71 -16.72
CA LYS A 197 -5.51 9.90 -17.72
C LYS A 197 -4.13 9.47 -17.19
N GLY A 198 -3.79 9.86 -15.97
CA GLY A 198 -2.53 9.45 -15.32
C GLY A 198 -2.46 7.94 -15.07
N MET A 199 -3.57 7.36 -14.58
CA MET A 199 -3.71 5.91 -14.38
C MET A 199 -3.53 5.13 -15.68
N ALA A 200 -4.13 5.61 -16.78
CA ALA A 200 -3.98 4.98 -18.09
C ALA A 200 -2.51 4.97 -18.57
N GLN A 201 -1.76 6.05 -18.34
CA GLN A 201 -0.34 6.11 -18.67
C GLN A 201 0.51 5.12 -17.87
N LEU A 202 0.19 4.94 -16.57
CA LEU A 202 0.89 3.98 -15.73
C LEU A 202 0.49 2.53 -16.09
N ALA A 203 -0.76 2.29 -16.41
CA ALA A 203 -1.26 0.98 -16.80
C ALA A 203 -0.61 0.41 -18.09
N GLU A 204 -0.03 1.29 -18.95
CA GLU A 204 0.75 0.85 -20.12
C GLU A 204 2.07 0.14 -19.71
N ALA A 205 2.55 0.34 -18.49
CA ALA A 205 3.76 -0.31 -17.99
C ALA A 205 3.42 -1.73 -17.49
N PRO A 206 3.98 -2.81 -18.10
CA PRO A 206 3.66 -4.17 -17.69
C PRO A 206 4.22 -4.55 -16.31
N ASN A 207 5.19 -3.80 -15.82
CA ASN A 207 5.83 -3.94 -14.52
C ASN A 207 5.16 -3.08 -13.42
N ALA A 208 3.93 -2.60 -13.66
CA ALA A 208 3.11 -1.88 -12.70
C ALA A 208 1.84 -2.66 -12.34
N ALA A 209 1.58 -2.79 -11.03
CA ALA A 209 0.29 -3.21 -10.47
C ALA A 209 -0.29 -2.11 -9.58
N VAL A 210 -1.52 -2.28 -9.08
CA VAL A 210 -2.21 -1.27 -8.30
C VAL A 210 -2.96 -1.89 -7.11
N LYS A 211 -2.85 -1.25 -5.95
CA LYS A 211 -3.69 -1.52 -4.78
C LYS A 211 -4.96 -0.70 -4.86
N ILE A 212 -6.08 -1.36 -4.79
CA ILE A 212 -7.39 -0.74 -4.61
C ILE A 212 -7.66 -0.70 -3.11
N SER A 213 -7.33 0.43 -2.49
CA SER A 213 -7.41 0.67 -1.05
C SER A 213 -7.38 2.17 -0.77
N GLY A 214 -7.57 2.57 0.47
CA GLY A 214 -7.32 3.93 0.93
C GLY A 214 -8.21 5.02 0.31
N LEU A 215 -9.24 4.65 -0.44
CA LEU A 215 -10.13 5.61 -1.13
C LEU A 215 -10.97 6.44 -0.15
N GLY A 216 -11.16 5.96 1.06
CA GLY A 216 -11.84 6.71 2.12
C GLY A 216 -11.14 8.02 2.47
N MET A 217 -9.82 8.06 2.38
CA MET A 217 -9.02 9.25 2.71
C MET A 217 -9.31 10.43 1.76
N PRO A 218 -9.08 10.32 0.44
CA PRO A 218 -9.33 11.42 -0.48
C PRO A 218 -10.81 11.72 -0.70
N LEU A 219 -11.69 10.71 -0.63
CA LEU A 219 -13.11 10.87 -0.88
C LEU A 219 -13.91 11.29 0.38
N ARG A 220 -13.24 11.28 1.57
CA ARG A 220 -13.83 11.64 2.87
C ARG A 220 -15.07 10.82 3.23
N GLY A 221 -15.09 9.56 2.81
CA GLY A 221 -16.15 8.58 3.06
C GLY A 221 -15.91 7.30 2.29
N PHE A 222 -16.66 6.27 2.65
CA PHE A 222 -16.52 4.97 2.00
C PHE A 222 -17.88 4.27 1.91
N ASP A 223 -18.47 4.29 0.74
CA ASP A 223 -19.65 3.51 0.37
C ASP A 223 -19.56 3.07 -1.10
N LEU A 224 -20.45 2.16 -1.49
CA LEU A 224 -20.42 1.52 -2.80
C LEU A 224 -20.51 2.52 -3.97
N ASP A 225 -21.41 3.49 -3.87
CA ASP A 225 -21.65 4.42 -4.99
C ASP A 225 -20.51 5.44 -5.11
N LEU A 226 -19.95 5.85 -3.98
CA LEU A 226 -18.84 6.80 -3.91
C LEU A 226 -17.56 6.23 -4.52
N VAL A 227 -17.21 4.98 -4.19
CA VAL A 227 -15.94 4.37 -4.63
C VAL A 227 -16.04 3.66 -5.98
N ARG A 228 -17.24 3.26 -6.41
CA ARG A 228 -17.50 2.51 -7.66
C ARG A 228 -16.77 3.07 -8.88
N PRO A 229 -16.90 4.36 -9.26
CA PRO A 229 -16.30 4.85 -10.49
C PRO A 229 -14.76 4.73 -10.47
N TRP A 230 -14.13 4.89 -9.31
CA TRP A 230 -12.68 4.78 -9.14
C TRP A 230 -12.20 3.34 -9.25
N VAL A 231 -12.91 2.42 -8.59
CA VAL A 231 -12.56 0.99 -8.60
C VAL A 231 -12.76 0.39 -10.00
N GLU A 232 -13.93 0.63 -10.60
CA GLU A 232 -14.24 0.11 -11.94
C GLU A 232 -13.25 0.63 -13.00
N ALA A 233 -12.93 1.93 -12.97
CA ALA A 233 -11.95 2.50 -13.90
C ALA A 233 -10.53 1.94 -13.65
N THR A 234 -10.15 1.68 -12.39
CA THR A 234 -8.85 1.07 -12.07
C THR A 234 -8.76 -0.34 -12.64
N ILE A 235 -9.80 -1.17 -12.43
CA ILE A 235 -9.83 -2.54 -12.96
C ILE A 235 -9.87 -2.54 -14.49
N GLU A 236 -10.65 -1.64 -15.10
CA GLU A 236 -10.70 -1.48 -16.56
C GLU A 236 -9.31 -1.18 -17.16
N LEU A 237 -8.53 -0.31 -16.51
CA LEU A 237 -7.23 0.13 -17.03
C LEU A 237 -6.12 -0.90 -16.81
N PHE A 238 -6.04 -1.51 -15.63
CA PHE A 238 -4.95 -2.42 -15.28
C PHE A 238 -5.26 -3.88 -15.57
N GLY A 239 -6.54 -4.24 -15.64
CA GLY A 239 -6.99 -5.63 -15.67
C GLY A 239 -6.93 -6.32 -14.30
N PRO A 240 -7.76 -7.37 -14.08
CA PRO A 240 -7.83 -8.10 -12.80
C PRO A 240 -6.46 -8.63 -12.33
N ASP A 241 -5.62 -9.09 -13.23
CA ASP A 241 -4.30 -9.68 -12.93
C ASP A 241 -3.25 -8.67 -12.40
N ARG A 242 -3.55 -7.37 -12.46
CA ARG A 242 -2.68 -6.32 -11.93
C ARG A 242 -3.36 -5.43 -10.90
N CYS A 243 -4.60 -5.77 -10.50
CA CYS A 243 -5.32 -5.14 -9.41
C CYS A 243 -5.27 -6.03 -8.17
N MET A 244 -5.10 -5.45 -7.00
CA MET A 244 -5.21 -6.13 -5.72
C MET A 244 -6.00 -5.29 -4.73
N PHE A 245 -7.03 -5.86 -4.12
CA PHE A 245 -7.72 -5.20 -3.01
C PHE A 245 -6.85 -5.23 -1.76
N ALA A 246 -6.91 -4.17 -0.98
CA ALA A 246 -6.22 -4.08 0.30
C ALA A 246 -7.05 -3.29 1.32
N SER A 247 -6.85 -3.56 2.60
CA SER A 247 -7.67 -2.93 3.63
C SER A 247 -7.18 -1.54 4.04
N ASN A 248 -5.89 -1.29 3.98
CA ASN A 248 -5.27 -0.10 4.58
C ASN A 248 -5.60 0.06 6.07
N PHE A 249 -5.84 -1.07 6.79
CA PHE A 249 -6.16 -1.02 8.21
C PHE A 249 -4.91 -0.80 9.07
N PRO A 250 -5.04 0.02 10.12
CA PRO A 250 -6.26 0.62 10.64
C PRO A 250 -6.62 2.00 10.08
N VAL A 251 -5.95 2.51 9.05
CA VAL A 251 -6.21 3.86 8.55
C VAL A 251 -7.64 3.97 7.97
N ASP A 252 -8.08 3.01 7.17
CA ASP A 252 -9.43 3.03 6.60
C ASP A 252 -10.54 2.77 7.64
N TRP A 253 -10.19 2.28 8.85
CA TRP A 253 -11.13 2.25 9.97
C TRP A 253 -11.63 3.64 10.40
N LEU A 254 -10.96 4.71 10.01
CA LEU A 254 -11.45 6.08 10.17
C LEU A 254 -12.72 6.36 9.34
N PHE A 255 -12.94 5.61 8.27
CA PHE A 255 -14.00 5.85 7.28
C PHE A 255 -15.06 4.74 7.27
N CYS A 256 -14.69 3.49 7.52
CA CYS A 256 -15.63 2.36 7.55
C CYS A 256 -15.10 1.19 8.39
N GLU A 257 -16.01 0.29 8.78
CA GLU A 257 -15.65 -0.99 9.40
C GLU A 257 -15.07 -1.95 8.34
N TYR A 258 -14.24 -2.90 8.77
CA TYR A 258 -13.59 -3.89 7.90
C TYR A 258 -14.61 -4.68 7.05
N SER A 259 -15.74 -5.06 7.68
CA SER A 259 -16.82 -5.77 6.99
C SER A 259 -17.50 -4.92 5.91
N THR A 260 -17.65 -3.61 6.11
CA THR A 260 -18.16 -2.68 5.11
C THR A 260 -17.19 -2.59 3.94
N LEU A 261 -15.89 -2.44 4.22
CA LEU A 261 -14.85 -2.35 3.20
C LEU A 261 -14.88 -3.58 2.28
N LEU A 262 -14.75 -4.77 2.85
CA LEU A 262 -14.72 -6.03 2.08
C LEU A 262 -16.06 -6.31 1.38
N GLY A 263 -17.19 -5.99 2.02
CA GLY A 263 -18.51 -6.12 1.42
C GLY A 263 -18.69 -5.24 0.18
N VAL A 264 -18.17 -4.02 0.19
CA VAL A 264 -18.16 -3.13 -0.98
C VAL A 264 -17.26 -3.68 -2.08
N TYR A 265 -16.07 -4.18 -1.77
CA TYR A 265 -15.20 -4.80 -2.76
C TYR A 265 -15.84 -6.03 -3.40
N GLN A 266 -16.45 -6.90 -2.60
CA GLN A 266 -17.18 -8.08 -3.10
C GLN A 266 -18.33 -7.70 -4.05
N ALA A 267 -19.10 -6.67 -3.71
CA ALA A 267 -20.19 -6.19 -4.56
C ALA A 267 -19.69 -5.59 -5.89
N LEU A 268 -18.54 -4.93 -5.88
CA LEU A 268 -17.95 -4.33 -7.09
C LEU A 268 -17.42 -5.37 -8.07
N VAL A 269 -17.01 -6.55 -7.58
CA VAL A 269 -16.46 -7.60 -8.44
C VAL A 269 -17.46 -8.69 -8.77
N GLU A 270 -18.71 -8.58 -8.38
CA GLU A 270 -19.75 -9.55 -8.74
C GLU A 270 -19.82 -9.87 -10.24
N PRO A 271 -19.64 -8.90 -11.17
CA PRO A 271 -19.65 -9.16 -12.60
C PRO A 271 -18.45 -9.96 -13.14
N TYR A 272 -17.39 -10.10 -12.37
CA TYR A 272 -16.15 -10.78 -12.79
C TYR A 272 -16.23 -12.29 -12.53
N SER A 273 -15.46 -13.08 -13.30
CA SER A 273 -15.33 -14.52 -13.11
C SER A 273 -14.71 -14.89 -11.75
N GLU A 274 -14.85 -16.15 -11.34
CA GLU A 274 -14.25 -16.64 -10.08
C GLU A 274 -12.73 -16.48 -10.09
N ASP A 275 -12.07 -16.78 -11.21
CA ASP A 275 -10.62 -16.65 -11.36
C ASP A 275 -10.16 -15.18 -11.26
N GLU A 276 -10.89 -14.25 -11.90
CA GLU A 276 -10.58 -12.82 -11.80
C GLU A 276 -10.78 -12.29 -10.37
N ARG A 277 -11.83 -12.72 -9.69
CA ARG A 277 -12.06 -12.38 -8.28
C ARG A 277 -10.96 -12.93 -7.39
N ALA A 278 -10.59 -14.21 -7.56
CA ALA A 278 -9.50 -14.83 -6.82
C ALA A 278 -8.16 -14.12 -7.09
N ALA A 279 -7.91 -13.69 -8.33
CA ALA A 279 -6.72 -12.88 -8.64
C ALA A 279 -6.72 -11.57 -7.85
N MET A 280 -7.80 -10.80 -7.87
CA MET A 280 -7.88 -9.49 -7.21
C MET A 280 -7.87 -9.57 -5.68
N PHE A 281 -8.43 -10.65 -5.08
CA PHE A 281 -8.45 -10.81 -3.63
C PHE A 281 -7.22 -11.51 -3.06
N ALA A 282 -6.45 -12.25 -3.85
CA ALA A 282 -5.30 -13.00 -3.34
C ALA A 282 -4.14 -13.11 -4.35
N GLY A 283 -4.37 -13.74 -5.50
CA GLY A 283 -3.30 -14.19 -6.40
C GLY A 283 -2.40 -13.07 -6.92
N THR A 284 -2.96 -11.88 -7.17
CA THR A 284 -2.16 -10.72 -7.61
C THR A 284 -1.20 -10.27 -6.52
N ALA A 285 -1.68 -10.16 -5.27
CA ALA A 285 -0.83 -9.80 -4.14
C ALA A 285 0.29 -10.83 -3.90
N GLU A 286 -0.04 -12.13 -3.93
CA GLU A 286 0.95 -13.21 -3.77
C GLU A 286 2.04 -13.13 -4.82
N ARG A 287 1.67 -12.94 -6.08
CA ARG A 287 2.60 -12.88 -7.21
C ARG A 287 3.49 -11.63 -7.14
N TRP A 288 2.90 -10.46 -6.91
CA TRP A 288 3.64 -9.20 -6.93
C TRP A 288 4.55 -9.03 -5.72
N TYR A 289 4.11 -9.45 -4.53
CA TYR A 289 4.93 -9.39 -3.31
C TYR A 289 5.77 -10.65 -3.07
N ARG A 290 5.63 -11.68 -3.92
CA ARG A 290 6.39 -12.94 -3.82
C ARG A 290 6.25 -13.59 -2.43
N ILE A 291 5.01 -13.77 -1.96
CA ILE A 291 4.64 -14.27 -0.62
C ILE A 291 3.82 -15.55 -0.67
#